data_a29472a7b734cb7447c82a1e33a2ff53
#
_entry.id   a29472a7b734cb7447c82a1e33a2ff53
#
_cell.length_a   1.000
_cell.length_b   1.000
_cell.length_c   1.000
_cell.angle_alpha   90.00
_cell.angle_beta   90.00
_cell.angle_gamma   90.00
#
_symmetry.space_group_name_H-M   'P 1'
#
loop_
_entity.id
_entity.type
_entity.pdbx_description
1 polymer ?
#
loop_
_entity_poly.entity_id
_entity_poly.type
_entity_poly.pdbx_seq_one_letter_code
_entity_poly.pdbx_strand_id
1 'polypeptide(L)'
;MSGLSGLIEQKLDGLPRRVALEWPGGRAGTPDADVRLTLHEPRWLGALARGQIGALADAYVMGQLDIDGNMRDLMAVAARLVGDPVERGRPTWWRQWWGRLQSHRRHVKERDARQIEFHYDVSDDFYALWLDPRRVYSCAYFRTQDMTLAQAQEAKLEHICRKLRLGSGQRFLDIGAGWGGLLLWAAQHYDVRAQGITLSKNQHAHVNRLIDELGLRGKVEMHLRDYRDMPEDQPFDRIASVGMFEHVGRAQLVAYFEKIRRLLAPGGLVMNHGITAGGVYNAQLGGGMGDFIEKYIFPGGELEHVSE
;
A
#
# COMPACT_ATOMS: atom_id res chain seq x y z
N MET A 1 -5.74 36.99 18.46
CA MET A 1 -5.42 36.54 17.08
C MET A 1 -3.97 36.83 16.65
N SER A 2 -3.27 37.82 17.26
CA SER A 2 -1.86 38.17 16.92
C SER A 2 -0.83 37.02 17.15
N GLY A 3 -1.03 36.15 18.13
CA GLY A 3 -0.09 35.05 18.41
C GLY A 3 -0.12 33.88 17.44
N LEU A 4 -1.29 33.54 16.90
CA LEU A 4 -1.42 32.39 15.98
C LEU A 4 -0.89 32.74 14.58
N SER A 5 -1.17 33.98 14.09
CA SER A 5 -0.65 34.46 12.80
C SER A 5 0.89 34.50 12.80
N GLY A 6 1.50 35.04 13.88
CA GLY A 6 2.96 35.07 14.00
C GLY A 6 3.62 33.68 14.03
N LEU A 7 3.00 32.70 14.70
CA LEU A 7 3.46 31.30 14.68
C LEU A 7 3.35 30.67 13.29
N ILE A 8 2.29 30.98 12.56
CA ILE A 8 2.09 30.51 11.20
C ILE A 8 3.14 31.12 10.27
N GLU A 9 3.36 32.42 10.31
CA GLU A 9 4.38 33.11 9.51
C GLU A 9 5.78 32.53 9.77
N GLN A 10 6.17 32.39 11.03
CA GLN A 10 7.44 31.77 11.39
C GLN A 10 7.59 30.34 10.85
N LYS A 11 6.49 29.59 10.80
CA LYS A 11 6.51 28.22 10.27
C LYS A 11 6.60 28.21 8.75
N LEU A 12 5.94 29.13 8.07
CA LEU A 12 6.00 29.27 6.62
C LEU A 12 7.39 29.75 6.14
N ASP A 13 8.03 30.67 6.86
CA ASP A 13 9.38 31.13 6.55
C ASP A 13 10.46 30.05 6.63
N GLY A 14 10.23 29.02 7.45
CA GLY A 14 11.13 27.87 7.58
C GLY A 14 10.97 26.77 6.52
N LEU A 15 10.06 26.96 5.54
CA LEU A 15 9.78 25.98 4.52
C LEU A 15 10.74 26.08 3.33
N PRO A 16 11.00 24.96 2.60
CA PRO A 16 11.94 24.93 1.47
C PRO A 16 11.38 25.60 0.20
N ARG A 17 10.15 26.02 0.21
CA ARG A 17 9.45 26.70 -0.89
C ARG A 17 8.64 27.86 -0.33
N ARG A 18 8.36 28.85 -1.15
CA ARG A 18 7.50 29.98 -0.80
C ARG A 18 6.04 29.50 -0.75
N VAL A 19 5.39 29.67 0.38
CA VAL A 19 4.02 29.23 0.62
C VAL A 19 3.13 30.44 0.92
N ALA A 20 1.96 30.47 0.28
CA ALA A 20 0.85 31.34 0.68
C ALA A 20 -0.22 30.51 1.36
N LEU A 21 -0.79 31.02 2.44
CA LEU A 21 -1.90 30.43 3.17
C LEU A 21 -3.04 31.44 3.26
N GLU A 22 -4.22 31.01 2.84
CA GLU A 22 -5.45 31.81 2.89
C GLU A 22 -6.51 31.07 3.71
N TRP A 23 -7.30 31.81 4.49
CA TRP A 23 -8.43 31.28 5.26
C TRP A 23 -9.49 32.35 5.48
N PRO A 24 -10.73 32.02 5.85
CA PRO A 24 -11.75 33.00 6.20
C PRO A 24 -11.27 33.92 7.31
N GLY A 25 -11.08 35.21 6.96
CA GLY A 25 -10.65 36.25 7.88
C GLY A 25 -9.14 36.50 7.97
N GLY A 26 -8.31 35.89 7.08
CA GLY A 26 -6.87 36.19 7.05
C GLY A 26 -6.07 35.51 5.98
N ARG A 27 -4.81 35.93 5.90
CA ARG A 27 -3.79 35.34 5.03
C ARG A 27 -2.43 35.42 5.68
N ALA A 28 -1.49 34.55 5.28
CA ALA A 28 -0.10 34.58 5.69
C ALA A 28 0.80 34.08 4.55
N GLY A 29 2.11 34.34 4.67
CA GLY A 29 3.11 33.99 3.66
C GLY A 29 3.21 34.99 2.52
N THR A 30 3.81 34.61 1.39
CA THR A 30 4.17 35.49 0.28
C THR A 30 3.13 35.46 -0.85
N PRO A 31 2.78 36.62 -1.45
CA PRO A 31 1.86 36.65 -2.60
C PRO A 31 2.38 35.86 -3.81
N ASP A 32 3.69 35.88 -4.03
CA ASP A 32 4.39 35.16 -5.11
C ASP A 32 4.84 33.79 -4.59
N ALA A 33 3.88 32.94 -4.27
CA ALA A 33 4.12 31.62 -3.67
C ALA A 33 4.21 30.50 -4.74
N ASP A 34 5.11 29.54 -4.48
CA ASP A 34 5.26 28.32 -5.28
C ASP A 34 4.14 27.32 -4.95
N VAL A 35 3.61 27.38 -3.72
CA VAL A 35 2.48 26.58 -3.25
C VAL A 35 1.48 27.48 -2.52
N ARG A 36 0.22 27.40 -2.91
CA ARG A 36 -0.89 28.11 -2.26
C ARG A 36 -1.81 27.09 -1.57
N LEU A 37 -2.12 27.35 -0.32
CA LEU A 37 -3.05 26.57 0.49
C LEU A 37 -4.26 27.46 0.84
N THR A 38 -5.46 27.04 0.48
CA THR A 38 -6.70 27.73 0.82
C THR A 38 -7.55 26.89 1.74
N LEU A 39 -7.64 27.30 3.01
CA LEU A 39 -8.46 26.64 4.01
C LEU A 39 -9.89 27.23 3.98
N HIS A 40 -10.91 26.39 3.86
CA HIS A 40 -12.30 26.84 3.88
C HIS A 40 -12.83 27.09 5.30
N GLU A 41 -12.16 26.54 6.32
CA GLU A 41 -12.52 26.73 7.73
C GLU A 41 -11.30 27.04 8.59
N PRO A 42 -11.40 28.02 9.53
CA PRO A 42 -10.28 28.41 10.41
C PRO A 42 -9.77 27.30 11.36
N ARG A 43 -10.60 26.28 11.64
CA ARG A 43 -10.20 25.15 12.51
C ARG A 43 -8.95 24.42 12.04
N TRP A 44 -8.70 24.39 10.73
CA TRP A 44 -7.56 23.73 10.13
C TRP A 44 -6.22 24.46 10.34
N LEU A 45 -6.24 25.74 10.73
CA LEU A 45 -5.03 26.49 11.11
C LEU A 45 -4.30 25.82 12.27
N GLY A 46 -5.05 25.27 13.23
CA GLY A 46 -4.49 24.53 14.35
C GLY A 46 -3.78 23.23 13.93
N ALA A 47 -4.30 22.55 12.92
CA ALA A 47 -3.66 21.35 12.35
C ALA A 47 -2.35 21.71 11.66
N LEU A 48 -2.34 22.77 10.85
CA LEU A 48 -1.14 23.26 10.19
C LEU A 48 -0.07 23.70 11.20
N ALA A 49 -0.45 24.48 12.21
CA ALA A 49 0.48 24.94 13.25
C ALA A 49 1.14 23.79 14.02
N ARG A 50 0.44 22.70 14.24
CA ARG A 50 0.95 21.50 14.92
C ARG A 50 1.62 20.49 13.99
N GLY A 51 1.68 20.74 12.67
CA GLY A 51 2.23 19.79 11.70
C GLY A 51 1.41 18.50 11.54
N GLN A 52 0.09 18.56 11.77
CA GLN A 52 -0.83 17.43 11.63
C GLN A 52 -1.20 17.22 10.16
N ILE A 53 -0.24 16.72 9.38
CA ILE A 53 -0.39 16.55 7.92
C ILE A 53 -1.53 15.61 7.56
N GLY A 54 -1.74 14.53 8.34
CA GLY A 54 -2.86 13.61 8.13
C GLY A 54 -4.22 14.30 8.21
N ALA A 55 -4.39 15.24 9.17
CA ALA A 55 -5.61 16.04 9.28
C ALA A 55 -5.78 17.03 8.11
N LEU A 56 -4.68 17.60 7.60
CA LEU A 56 -4.70 18.45 6.41
C LEU A 56 -5.03 17.66 5.14
N ALA A 57 -4.48 16.44 5.02
CA ALA A 57 -4.80 15.53 3.93
C ALA A 57 -6.29 15.09 3.98
N ASP A 58 -6.83 14.83 5.18
CA ASP A 58 -8.27 14.58 5.37
C ASP A 58 -9.11 15.79 4.95
N ALA A 59 -8.69 17.00 5.32
CA ALA A 59 -9.36 18.24 4.91
C ALA A 59 -9.35 18.42 3.37
N TYR A 60 -8.26 18.07 2.70
CA TYR A 60 -8.16 18.09 1.25
C TYR A 60 -9.14 17.11 0.59
N VAL A 61 -9.18 15.87 1.06
CA VAL A 61 -10.12 14.86 0.55
C VAL A 61 -11.57 15.27 0.75
N MET A 62 -11.87 15.98 1.86
CA MET A 62 -13.21 16.47 2.15
C MET A 62 -13.56 17.80 1.45
N GLY A 63 -12.69 18.34 0.61
CA GLY A 63 -12.89 19.64 -0.05
C GLY A 63 -12.88 20.83 0.91
N GLN A 64 -12.17 20.72 2.03
CA GLN A 64 -12.02 21.78 3.04
C GLN A 64 -10.67 22.50 2.95
N LEU A 65 -9.79 22.01 2.11
CA LEU A 65 -8.48 22.57 1.79
C LEU A 65 -8.27 22.47 0.27
N ASP A 66 -8.03 23.58 -0.39
CA ASP A 66 -7.55 23.60 -1.76
C ASP A 66 -6.03 23.79 -1.78
N ILE A 67 -5.40 23.16 -2.75
CA ILE A 67 -3.95 23.19 -2.96
C ILE A 67 -3.70 23.58 -4.42
N ASP A 68 -2.97 24.67 -4.63
CA ASP A 68 -2.51 25.10 -5.94
C ASP A 68 -0.98 25.18 -5.95
N GLY A 69 -0.38 24.70 -7.03
CA GLY A 69 1.07 24.65 -7.19
C GLY A 69 1.59 23.32 -7.73
N ASN A 70 2.91 23.24 -7.90
CA ASN A 70 3.55 22.04 -8.40
C ASN A 70 3.58 20.95 -7.31
N MET A 71 3.20 19.71 -7.67
CA MET A 71 3.17 18.58 -6.72
C MET A 71 4.54 18.31 -6.07
N ARG A 72 5.64 18.51 -6.80
CA ARG A 72 7.00 18.31 -6.26
C ARG A 72 7.34 19.33 -5.18
N ASP A 73 6.92 20.58 -5.34
CA ASP A 73 7.10 21.63 -4.35
C ASP A 73 6.21 21.41 -3.14
N LEU A 74 4.95 20.99 -3.36
CA LEU A 74 4.04 20.57 -2.30
C LEU A 74 4.63 19.43 -1.46
N MET A 75 5.19 18.41 -2.08
CA MET A 75 5.83 17.28 -1.36
C MET A 75 7.05 17.74 -0.54
N ALA A 76 7.83 18.68 -1.04
CA ALA A 76 8.95 19.25 -0.29
C ALA A 76 8.46 20.03 0.95
N VAL A 77 7.38 20.81 0.81
CA VAL A 77 6.72 21.50 1.92
C VAL A 77 6.16 20.52 2.95
N ALA A 78 5.41 19.50 2.49
CA ALA A 78 4.83 18.50 3.36
C ALA A 78 5.90 17.72 4.15
N ALA A 79 6.97 17.30 3.52
CA ALA A 79 8.09 16.59 4.17
C ALA A 79 8.72 17.45 5.27
N ARG A 80 8.84 18.77 5.08
CA ARG A 80 9.38 19.68 6.10
C ARG A 80 8.40 19.90 7.25
N LEU A 81 7.10 19.92 6.97
CA LEU A 81 6.07 20.10 8.00
C LEU A 81 5.93 18.88 8.90
N VAL A 82 6.08 17.69 8.36
CA VAL A 82 6.03 16.42 9.12
C VAL A 82 7.25 16.28 10.05
N GLY A 83 8.41 16.82 9.66
CA GLY A 83 9.65 16.60 10.38
C GLY A 83 10.13 15.14 10.25
N ASP A 84 10.46 14.48 11.39
CA ASP A 84 10.74 13.03 11.40
C ASP A 84 9.38 12.28 11.32
N PRO A 85 9.06 11.62 10.20
CA PRO A 85 7.76 10.97 10.02
C PRO A 85 7.58 9.74 10.91
N VAL A 86 8.64 9.29 11.60
CA VAL A 86 8.61 8.12 12.47
C VAL A 86 8.70 8.56 13.94
N GLU A 87 7.60 8.46 14.66
CA GLU A 87 7.60 8.69 16.11
C GLU A 87 8.41 7.60 16.82
N ARG A 88 9.54 8.00 17.44
CA ARG A 88 10.42 7.11 18.20
C ARG A 88 9.93 6.98 19.64
N GLY A 89 8.91 6.16 19.90
CA GLY A 89 8.41 5.89 21.23
C GLY A 89 8.35 4.39 21.54
N ARG A 90 8.82 3.98 22.74
CA ARG A 90 8.58 2.62 23.22
C ARG A 90 7.10 2.48 23.62
N PRO A 91 6.29 1.68 22.90
CA PRO A 91 4.92 1.44 23.37
C PRO A 91 5.00 0.69 24.70
N THR A 92 4.18 1.11 25.66
CA THR A 92 4.05 0.41 26.93
C THR A 92 3.43 -0.98 26.71
N TRP A 93 3.80 -1.97 27.53
CA TRP A 93 3.35 -3.36 27.37
C TRP A 93 1.83 -3.52 27.22
N TRP A 94 1.01 -2.68 27.93
CA TRP A 94 -0.44 -2.70 27.84
C TRP A 94 -0.95 -2.14 26.49
N ARG A 95 -0.26 -1.18 25.85
CA ARG A 95 -0.57 -0.72 24.49
C ARG A 95 -0.31 -1.82 23.45
N GLN A 96 0.75 -2.61 23.62
CA GLN A 96 1.01 -3.77 22.77
C GLN A 96 -0.07 -4.85 22.93
N TRP A 97 -0.50 -5.11 24.15
CA TRP A 97 -1.57 -6.06 24.45
C TRP A 97 -2.92 -5.62 23.86
N TRP A 98 -3.28 -4.34 24.05
CA TRP A 98 -4.47 -3.74 23.43
C TRP A 98 -4.39 -3.76 21.90
N GLY A 99 -3.22 -3.49 21.30
CA GLY A 99 -2.99 -3.58 19.87
C GLY A 99 -3.27 -4.99 19.31
N ARG A 100 -2.79 -6.04 19.97
CA ARG A 100 -3.09 -7.43 19.59
C ARG A 100 -4.57 -7.78 19.66
N LEU A 101 -5.28 -7.34 20.70
CA LEU A 101 -6.73 -7.54 20.82
C LEU A 101 -7.52 -6.79 19.73
N GLN A 102 -7.10 -5.59 19.38
CA GLN A 102 -7.70 -4.83 18.28
C GLN A 102 -7.41 -5.48 16.93
N SER A 103 -6.18 -5.96 16.70
CA SER A 103 -5.80 -6.67 15.49
C SER A 103 -6.70 -7.90 15.26
N HIS A 104 -6.90 -8.74 16.27
CA HIS A 104 -7.84 -9.88 16.17
C HIS A 104 -9.27 -9.49 15.77
N ARG A 105 -9.76 -8.34 16.26
CA ARG A 105 -11.12 -7.86 15.93
C ARG A 105 -11.19 -7.19 14.55
N ARG A 106 -10.08 -6.70 14.03
CA ARG A 106 -10.00 -6.01 12.74
C ARG A 106 -9.88 -7.00 11.57
N HIS A 107 -9.20 -8.13 11.76
CA HIS A 107 -8.91 -9.13 10.72
C HIS A 107 -9.85 -10.35 10.81
N VAL A 108 -11.14 -10.12 10.56
CA VAL A 108 -12.15 -11.16 10.36
C VAL A 108 -12.45 -11.26 8.87
N LYS A 109 -12.66 -12.47 8.33
CA LYS A 109 -12.82 -12.73 6.88
C LYS A 109 -13.75 -11.73 6.17
N GLU A 110 -14.92 -11.46 6.75
CA GLU A 110 -15.92 -10.57 6.16
C GLU A 110 -15.49 -9.09 6.17
N ARG A 111 -14.61 -8.72 7.09
CA ARG A 111 -14.08 -7.36 7.19
C ARG A 111 -12.90 -7.17 6.24
N ASP A 112 -11.99 -8.15 6.20
CA ASP A 112 -10.87 -8.16 5.27
C ASP A 112 -11.37 -8.08 3.82
N ALA A 113 -12.39 -8.89 3.46
CA ALA A 113 -12.99 -8.85 2.14
C ALA A 113 -13.57 -7.46 1.78
N ARG A 114 -14.30 -6.82 2.72
CA ARG A 114 -14.85 -5.47 2.50
C ARG A 114 -13.78 -4.39 2.41
N GLN A 115 -12.70 -4.49 3.18
CA GLN A 115 -11.59 -3.54 3.14
C GLN A 115 -10.83 -3.64 1.81
N ILE A 116 -10.59 -4.85 1.33
CA ILE A 116 -9.95 -5.10 0.04
C ILE A 116 -10.89 -4.67 -1.11
N GLU A 117 -12.18 -4.98 -1.03
CA GLU A 117 -13.20 -4.53 -2.00
C GLU A 117 -13.19 -2.99 -2.08
N PHE A 118 -13.27 -2.28 -0.95
CA PHE A 118 -13.24 -0.82 -0.92
C PHE A 118 -11.97 -0.22 -1.53
N HIS A 119 -10.80 -0.80 -1.26
CA HIS A 119 -9.53 -0.28 -1.75
C HIS A 119 -9.30 -0.59 -3.25
N TYR A 120 -9.65 -1.79 -3.71
CA TYR A 120 -9.36 -2.24 -5.07
C TYR A 120 -10.54 -2.13 -6.05
N ASP A 121 -11.74 -1.79 -5.58
CA ASP A 121 -12.90 -1.52 -6.43
C ASP A 121 -13.00 -0.04 -6.89
N VAL A 122 -11.97 0.75 -6.67
CA VAL A 122 -11.72 1.95 -7.48
C VAL A 122 -11.55 1.48 -8.92
N SER A 123 -12.22 2.14 -9.87
CA SER A 123 -12.40 1.63 -11.25
C SER A 123 -11.09 1.15 -11.90
N ASP A 124 -11.19 0.10 -12.71
CA ASP A 124 -10.11 -0.43 -13.54
C ASP A 124 -9.39 0.66 -14.34
N ASP A 125 -10.15 1.65 -14.83
CA ASP A 125 -9.66 2.78 -15.60
C ASP A 125 -8.76 3.69 -14.77
N PHE A 126 -9.06 3.89 -13.49
CA PHE A 126 -8.22 4.68 -12.60
C PHE A 126 -6.82 4.06 -12.45
N TYR A 127 -6.74 2.76 -12.21
CA TYR A 127 -5.45 2.08 -12.09
C TYR A 127 -4.67 2.06 -13.40
N ALA A 128 -5.35 1.97 -14.54
CA ALA A 128 -4.74 2.03 -15.86
C ALA A 128 -4.08 3.39 -16.18
N LEU A 129 -4.50 4.48 -15.54
CA LEU A 129 -3.95 5.82 -15.77
C LEU A 129 -2.49 5.96 -15.32
N TRP A 130 -2.06 5.25 -14.30
CA TRP A 130 -0.76 5.50 -13.66
C TRP A 130 0.08 4.25 -13.37
N LEU A 131 -0.51 3.06 -13.36
CA LEU A 131 0.25 1.82 -13.29
C LEU A 131 0.87 1.46 -14.66
N ASP A 132 1.82 0.53 -14.64
CA ASP A 132 2.37 -0.06 -15.85
C ASP A 132 1.31 -0.87 -16.62
N PRO A 133 1.56 -1.26 -17.88
CA PRO A 133 0.59 -2.00 -18.69
C PRO A 133 0.13 -3.34 -18.09
N ARG A 134 0.93 -3.94 -17.20
CA ARG A 134 0.57 -5.18 -16.46
C ARG A 134 -0.16 -4.89 -15.15
N ARG A 135 -0.38 -3.60 -14.83
CA ARG A 135 -1.05 -3.13 -13.60
C ARG A 135 -0.42 -3.69 -12.33
N VAL A 136 0.90 -3.74 -12.26
CA VAL A 136 1.60 -4.26 -11.09
C VAL A 136 1.61 -3.22 -9.97
N TYR A 137 0.82 -3.46 -8.91
CA TYR A 137 0.64 -2.52 -7.80
C TYR A 137 1.53 -2.87 -6.59
N SER A 138 2.84 -2.92 -6.83
CA SER A 138 3.88 -3.08 -5.79
C SER A 138 5.20 -2.51 -6.30
N CYS A 139 6.21 -2.37 -5.42
CA CYS A 139 7.47 -1.73 -5.77
C CYS A 139 8.13 -2.35 -7.01
N ALA A 140 8.55 -1.53 -7.96
CA ALA A 140 9.29 -1.95 -9.14
C ALA A 140 10.77 -2.19 -8.82
N TYR A 141 11.47 -2.97 -9.67
CA TYR A 141 12.89 -3.26 -9.53
C TYR A 141 13.68 -2.56 -10.62
N PHE A 142 14.14 -1.35 -10.35
CA PHE A 142 15.00 -0.57 -11.24
C PHE A 142 16.43 -1.09 -11.13
N ARG A 143 16.93 -1.73 -12.18
CA ARG A 143 18.33 -2.17 -12.28
C ARG A 143 19.24 -0.99 -12.63
N THR A 144 18.72 -0.06 -13.41
CA THR A 144 19.38 1.17 -13.83
C THR A 144 18.40 2.34 -13.74
N GLN A 145 18.90 3.57 -13.71
CA GLN A 145 18.06 4.77 -13.53
C GLN A 145 17.26 5.16 -14.79
N ASP A 146 17.64 4.66 -15.94
CA ASP A 146 17.03 4.93 -17.24
C ASP A 146 15.87 3.98 -17.60
N MET A 147 15.61 2.97 -16.77
CA MET A 147 14.48 2.06 -17.00
C MET A 147 13.16 2.80 -16.89
N THR A 148 12.23 2.48 -17.80
CA THR A 148 10.82 2.84 -17.63
C THR A 148 10.17 2.04 -16.49
N LEU A 149 9.04 2.52 -15.96
CA LEU A 149 8.27 1.78 -14.94
C LEU A 149 7.90 0.37 -15.43
N ALA A 150 7.45 0.23 -16.68
CA ALA A 150 7.10 -1.07 -17.28
C ALA A 150 8.28 -2.04 -17.26
N GLN A 151 9.46 -1.58 -17.74
CA GLN A 151 10.68 -2.39 -17.72
C GLN A 151 11.11 -2.78 -16.29
N ALA A 152 11.00 -1.87 -15.34
CA ALA A 152 11.33 -2.14 -13.95
C ALA A 152 10.33 -3.11 -13.29
N GLN A 153 9.05 -3.05 -13.66
CA GLN A 153 8.06 -4.04 -13.22
C GLN A 153 8.32 -5.43 -13.81
N GLU A 154 8.61 -5.53 -15.11
CA GLU A 154 9.00 -6.80 -15.74
C GLU A 154 10.28 -7.37 -15.11
N ALA A 155 11.27 -6.53 -14.83
CA ALA A 155 12.48 -6.94 -14.11
C ALA A 155 12.18 -7.48 -12.72
N LYS A 156 11.18 -6.93 -12.00
CA LYS A 156 10.71 -7.46 -10.72
C LYS A 156 10.03 -8.82 -10.87
N LEU A 157 9.12 -8.97 -11.83
CA LEU A 157 8.42 -10.25 -12.07
C LEU A 157 9.44 -11.36 -12.38
N GLU A 158 10.39 -11.08 -13.26
CA GLU A 158 11.50 -11.99 -13.59
C GLU A 158 12.33 -12.33 -12.34
N HIS A 159 12.66 -11.32 -11.52
CA HIS A 159 13.44 -11.52 -10.30
C HIS A 159 12.73 -12.44 -9.30
N ILE A 160 11.42 -12.30 -9.14
CA ILE A 160 10.59 -13.17 -8.29
C ILE A 160 10.60 -14.59 -8.82
N CYS A 161 10.34 -14.79 -10.11
CA CYS A 161 10.32 -16.12 -10.74
C CYS A 161 11.67 -16.83 -10.60
N ARG A 162 12.77 -16.12 -10.78
CA ARG A 162 14.13 -16.67 -10.58
C ARG A 162 14.43 -17.03 -9.13
N LYS A 163 14.02 -16.21 -8.16
CA LYS A 163 14.16 -16.53 -6.73
C LYS A 163 13.38 -17.79 -6.35
N LEU A 164 12.18 -17.93 -6.89
CA LEU A 164 11.36 -19.13 -6.71
C LEU A 164 11.89 -20.33 -7.49
N ARG A 165 12.89 -20.17 -8.38
CA ARG A 165 13.41 -21.20 -9.26
C ARG A 165 12.27 -21.91 -10.01
N LEU A 166 11.39 -21.11 -10.64
CA LEU A 166 10.27 -21.64 -11.41
C LEU A 166 10.80 -22.50 -12.57
N GLY A 167 10.14 -23.63 -12.81
CA GLY A 167 10.44 -24.54 -13.91
C GLY A 167 9.19 -25.14 -14.52
N SER A 168 9.29 -25.60 -15.77
CA SER A 168 8.18 -26.15 -16.55
C SER A 168 7.43 -27.26 -15.79
N GLY A 169 6.11 -27.24 -15.90
CA GLY A 169 5.21 -28.23 -15.32
C GLY A 169 4.95 -28.04 -13.81
N GLN A 170 5.69 -27.19 -13.11
CA GLN A 170 5.48 -26.95 -11.68
C GLN A 170 4.11 -26.29 -11.42
N ARG A 171 3.55 -26.62 -10.25
CA ARG A 171 2.35 -25.96 -9.72
C ARG A 171 2.76 -24.71 -8.95
N PHE A 172 2.29 -23.56 -9.39
CA PHE A 172 2.58 -22.25 -8.83
C PHE A 172 1.31 -21.61 -8.27
N LEU A 173 1.38 -21.08 -7.04
CA LEU A 173 0.32 -20.30 -6.40
C LEU A 173 0.76 -18.85 -6.20
N ASP A 174 -0.06 -17.91 -6.62
CA ASP A 174 0.09 -16.47 -6.36
C ASP A 174 -1.01 -16.01 -5.39
N ILE A 175 -0.64 -15.80 -4.11
CA ILE A 175 -1.56 -15.37 -3.05
C ILE A 175 -1.68 -13.85 -3.08
N GLY A 176 -2.89 -13.36 -3.39
CA GLY A 176 -3.09 -11.93 -3.64
C GLY A 176 -2.57 -11.52 -5.03
N ALA A 177 -2.93 -12.28 -6.05
CA ALA A 177 -2.43 -12.12 -7.42
C ALA A 177 -2.72 -10.74 -8.05
N GLY A 178 -3.57 -9.92 -7.43
CA GLY A 178 -3.90 -8.58 -7.89
C GLY A 178 -4.44 -8.60 -9.33
N TRP A 179 -3.89 -7.76 -10.19
CA TRP A 179 -4.23 -7.66 -11.60
C TRP A 179 -3.58 -8.75 -12.48
N GLY A 180 -2.97 -9.77 -11.86
CA GLY A 180 -2.45 -10.96 -12.54
C GLY A 180 -1.05 -10.79 -13.13
N GLY A 181 -0.35 -9.70 -12.89
CA GLY A 181 0.96 -9.43 -13.49
C GLY A 181 1.96 -10.56 -13.29
N LEU A 182 2.16 -11.04 -12.05
CA LEU A 182 3.09 -12.15 -11.74
C LEU A 182 2.54 -13.49 -12.22
N LEU A 183 1.26 -13.75 -12.00
CA LEU A 183 0.58 -14.98 -12.38
C LEU A 183 0.73 -15.27 -13.89
N LEU A 184 0.39 -14.28 -14.73
CA LEU A 184 0.44 -14.39 -16.18
C LEU A 184 1.89 -14.45 -16.68
N TRP A 185 2.80 -13.63 -16.10
CA TRP A 185 4.21 -13.66 -16.41
C TRP A 185 4.82 -15.05 -16.18
N ALA A 186 4.59 -15.64 -15.03
CA ALA A 186 5.10 -16.96 -14.69
C ALA A 186 4.61 -18.04 -15.68
N ALA A 187 3.33 -18.03 -16.04
CA ALA A 187 2.78 -18.97 -16.98
C ALA A 187 3.32 -18.83 -18.40
N GLN A 188 3.57 -17.58 -18.86
CA GLN A 188 4.07 -17.28 -20.19
C GLN A 188 5.57 -17.62 -20.36
N HIS A 189 6.39 -17.33 -19.33
CA HIS A 189 7.84 -17.40 -19.43
C HIS A 189 8.46 -18.66 -18.81
N TYR A 190 7.75 -19.31 -17.89
CA TYR A 190 8.28 -20.46 -17.13
C TYR A 190 7.49 -21.75 -17.31
N ASP A 191 6.44 -21.73 -18.12
CA ASP A 191 5.62 -22.89 -18.43
C ASP A 191 5.07 -23.63 -17.20
N VAL A 192 4.69 -22.86 -16.17
CA VAL A 192 4.10 -23.39 -14.93
C VAL A 192 2.57 -23.53 -15.08
N ARG A 193 1.98 -24.40 -14.26
CA ARG A 193 0.53 -24.43 -13.99
C ARG A 193 0.23 -23.47 -12.85
N ALA A 194 -0.35 -22.33 -13.15
CA ALA A 194 -0.47 -21.23 -12.21
C ALA A 194 -1.89 -21.07 -11.68
N GLN A 195 -2.03 -20.91 -10.38
CA GLN A 195 -3.27 -20.51 -9.73
C GLN A 195 -3.05 -19.17 -9.01
N GLY A 196 -3.96 -18.22 -9.23
CA GLY A 196 -4.00 -16.96 -8.51
C GLY A 196 -5.26 -16.85 -7.67
N ILE A 197 -5.15 -16.19 -6.53
CA ILE A 197 -6.31 -15.86 -5.69
C ILE A 197 -6.35 -14.38 -5.37
N THR A 198 -7.57 -13.83 -5.31
CA THR A 198 -7.87 -12.46 -4.89
C THR A 198 -9.21 -12.40 -4.18
N LEU A 199 -9.43 -11.34 -3.41
CA LEU A 199 -10.74 -11.00 -2.83
C LEU A 199 -11.48 -9.92 -3.62
N SER A 200 -10.84 -9.27 -4.61
CA SER A 200 -11.46 -8.26 -5.46
C SER A 200 -12.15 -8.90 -6.66
N LYS A 201 -13.44 -8.59 -6.82
CA LYS A 201 -14.26 -9.04 -7.97
C LYS A 201 -13.75 -8.45 -9.27
N ASN A 202 -13.34 -7.18 -9.27
CA ASN A 202 -12.81 -6.49 -10.43
C ASN A 202 -11.51 -7.12 -10.92
N GLN A 203 -10.55 -7.39 -10.01
CA GLN A 203 -9.31 -8.08 -10.35
C GLN A 203 -9.58 -9.49 -10.89
N HIS A 204 -10.46 -10.24 -10.23
CA HIS A 204 -10.84 -11.58 -10.67
C HIS A 204 -11.41 -11.57 -12.10
N ALA A 205 -12.36 -10.68 -12.40
CA ALA A 205 -12.96 -10.56 -13.72
C ALA A 205 -11.93 -10.14 -14.78
N HIS A 206 -11.08 -9.15 -14.45
CA HIS A 206 -10.02 -8.66 -15.34
C HIS A 206 -9.03 -9.77 -15.72
N VAL A 207 -8.50 -10.49 -14.71
CA VAL A 207 -7.50 -11.53 -14.95
C VAL A 207 -8.07 -12.70 -15.73
N ASN A 208 -9.31 -13.12 -15.45
CA ASN A 208 -9.95 -14.19 -16.23
C ASN A 208 -10.16 -13.80 -17.71
N ARG A 209 -10.48 -12.53 -18.01
CA ARG A 209 -10.53 -12.02 -19.38
C ARG A 209 -9.14 -12.10 -20.05
N LEU A 210 -8.08 -11.69 -19.35
CA LEU A 210 -6.70 -11.79 -19.87
C LEU A 210 -6.26 -13.24 -20.09
N ILE A 211 -6.66 -14.18 -19.24
CA ILE A 211 -6.41 -15.63 -19.43
C ILE A 211 -7.01 -16.10 -20.76
N ASP A 212 -8.21 -15.65 -21.09
CA ASP A 212 -8.88 -15.96 -22.37
C ASP A 212 -8.16 -15.32 -23.55
N GLU A 213 -7.92 -14.03 -23.49
CA GLU A 213 -7.27 -13.25 -24.55
C GLU A 213 -5.86 -13.79 -24.89
N LEU A 214 -5.14 -14.27 -23.87
CA LEU A 214 -3.78 -14.81 -24.02
C LEU A 214 -3.75 -16.33 -24.33
N GLY A 215 -4.91 -16.99 -24.43
CA GLY A 215 -4.99 -18.43 -24.69
C GLY A 215 -4.41 -19.30 -23.57
N LEU A 216 -4.48 -18.87 -22.33
CA LEU A 216 -3.87 -19.54 -21.18
C LEU A 216 -4.86 -20.45 -20.40
N ARG A 217 -6.09 -20.67 -20.91
CA ARG A 217 -7.05 -21.59 -20.29
C ARG A 217 -6.48 -23.00 -20.15
N GLY A 218 -6.74 -23.62 -18.99
CA GLY A 218 -6.19 -24.94 -18.63
C GLY A 218 -4.77 -24.91 -18.10
N LYS A 219 -4.08 -23.76 -18.18
CA LYS A 219 -2.74 -23.54 -17.64
C LYS A 219 -2.73 -22.54 -16.49
N VAL A 220 -3.61 -21.53 -16.55
CA VAL A 220 -3.78 -20.48 -15.55
C VAL A 220 -5.23 -20.46 -15.08
N GLU A 221 -5.40 -20.38 -13.77
CA GLU A 221 -6.69 -20.21 -13.11
C GLU A 221 -6.63 -19.01 -12.16
N MET A 222 -7.69 -18.19 -12.16
CA MET A 222 -7.84 -17.10 -11.20
C MET A 222 -9.11 -17.30 -10.40
N HIS A 223 -9.02 -17.33 -9.08
CA HIS A 223 -10.15 -17.58 -8.19
C HIS A 223 -10.44 -16.39 -7.28
N LEU A 224 -11.73 -16.11 -7.10
CA LEU A 224 -12.21 -15.20 -6.06
C LEU A 224 -12.28 -15.99 -4.74
N ARG A 225 -11.18 -15.99 -3.99
CA ARG A 225 -11.03 -16.86 -2.81
C ARG A 225 -10.08 -16.28 -1.78
N ASP A 226 -10.43 -16.50 -0.50
CA ASP A 226 -9.54 -16.22 0.62
C ASP A 226 -8.46 -17.33 0.73
N TYR A 227 -7.21 -16.95 1.07
CA TYR A 227 -6.12 -17.92 1.23
C TYR A 227 -6.42 -18.95 2.33
N ARG A 228 -7.20 -18.59 3.35
CA ARG A 228 -7.65 -19.47 4.44
C ARG A 228 -8.50 -20.63 3.94
N ASP A 229 -9.22 -20.43 2.81
CA ASP A 229 -10.12 -21.41 2.21
C ASP A 229 -9.47 -22.21 1.06
N MET A 230 -8.16 -22.04 0.84
CA MET A 230 -7.45 -22.83 -0.16
C MET A 230 -7.41 -24.30 0.26
N PRO A 231 -7.80 -25.24 -0.64
CA PRO A 231 -7.72 -26.67 -0.38
C PRO A 231 -6.25 -27.11 -0.24
N GLU A 232 -6.00 -28.08 0.63
CA GLU A 232 -4.65 -28.56 0.99
C GLU A 232 -4.32 -29.93 0.39
N ASP A 233 -5.25 -30.51 -0.36
CA ASP A 233 -5.15 -31.83 -0.98
C ASP A 233 -4.19 -31.88 -2.18
N GLN A 234 -3.88 -30.73 -2.76
CA GLN A 234 -2.99 -30.62 -3.90
C GLN A 234 -1.92 -29.55 -3.65
N PRO A 235 -0.76 -29.92 -3.07
CA PRO A 235 0.26 -28.97 -2.72
C PRO A 235 0.90 -28.29 -3.94
N PHE A 236 1.46 -27.08 -3.73
CA PHE A 236 2.14 -26.30 -4.74
C PHE A 236 3.65 -26.44 -4.61
N ASP A 237 4.36 -26.54 -5.74
CA ASP A 237 5.83 -26.54 -5.77
C ASP A 237 6.40 -25.18 -5.40
N ARG A 238 5.69 -24.13 -5.78
CA ARG A 238 6.11 -22.73 -5.60
C ARG A 238 4.94 -21.87 -5.19
N ILE A 239 5.18 -21.00 -4.22
CA ILE A 239 4.17 -20.04 -3.75
C ILE A 239 4.79 -18.65 -3.74
N ALA A 240 4.09 -17.66 -4.28
CA ALA A 240 4.37 -16.24 -4.10
C ALA A 240 3.27 -15.57 -3.29
N SER A 241 3.64 -14.58 -2.50
CA SER A 241 2.74 -13.61 -1.90
C SER A 241 3.44 -12.26 -1.89
N VAL A 242 2.89 -11.29 -2.62
CA VAL A 242 3.54 -9.99 -2.86
C VAL A 242 2.61 -8.85 -2.48
N GLY A 243 2.97 -8.10 -1.42
CA GLY A 243 2.16 -6.98 -0.92
C GLY A 243 0.83 -7.41 -0.32
N MET A 244 0.77 -8.61 0.28
CA MET A 244 -0.46 -9.16 0.84
C MET A 244 -0.37 -9.35 2.36
N PHE A 245 0.80 -9.71 2.91
CA PHE A 245 0.90 -10.06 4.33
C PHE A 245 0.62 -8.86 5.24
N GLU A 246 0.76 -7.63 4.77
CA GLU A 246 0.40 -6.39 5.45
C GLU A 246 -1.10 -6.31 5.77
N HIS A 247 -1.92 -7.01 4.98
CA HIS A 247 -3.38 -7.11 5.17
C HIS A 247 -3.80 -8.28 6.06
N VAL A 248 -2.86 -9.14 6.46
CA VAL A 248 -3.14 -10.31 7.32
C VAL A 248 -3.36 -9.90 8.78
N GLY A 249 -2.63 -8.87 9.22
CA GLY A 249 -2.59 -8.41 10.60
C GLY A 249 -1.71 -9.28 11.50
N ARG A 250 -1.02 -8.63 12.44
CA ARG A 250 -0.06 -9.24 13.38
C ARG A 250 -0.60 -10.50 14.06
N ALA A 251 -1.83 -10.44 14.52
CA ALA A 251 -2.45 -11.54 15.26
C ALA A 251 -2.65 -12.81 14.42
N GLN A 252 -2.68 -12.70 13.10
CA GLN A 252 -2.95 -13.80 12.17
C GLN A 252 -1.70 -14.29 11.43
N LEU A 253 -0.53 -13.65 11.60
CA LEU A 253 0.68 -13.99 10.85
C LEU A 253 1.11 -15.45 11.05
N VAL A 254 1.04 -15.97 12.28
CA VAL A 254 1.38 -17.38 12.55
C VAL A 254 0.47 -18.31 11.75
N ALA A 255 -0.84 -18.11 11.82
CA ALA A 255 -1.81 -18.92 11.07
C ALA A 255 -1.62 -18.79 9.55
N TYR A 256 -1.25 -17.60 9.06
CA TYR A 256 -0.93 -17.35 7.67
C TYR A 256 0.26 -18.18 7.19
N PHE A 257 1.40 -18.14 7.89
CA PHE A 257 2.57 -18.93 7.52
C PHE A 257 2.36 -20.44 7.71
N GLU A 258 1.59 -20.86 8.70
CA GLU A 258 1.18 -22.26 8.84
C GLU A 258 0.32 -22.72 7.66
N LYS A 259 -0.61 -21.88 7.19
CA LYS A 259 -1.42 -22.18 6.00
C LYS A 259 -0.55 -22.31 4.76
N ILE A 260 0.37 -21.38 4.53
CA ILE A 260 1.34 -21.47 3.42
C ILE A 260 2.15 -22.78 3.50
N ARG A 261 2.63 -23.14 4.69
CA ARG A 261 3.38 -24.38 4.89
C ARG A 261 2.56 -25.63 4.51
N ARG A 262 1.26 -25.67 4.84
CA ARG A 262 0.39 -26.79 4.46
C ARG A 262 0.07 -26.83 2.97
N LEU A 263 0.07 -25.68 2.31
CA LEU A 263 -0.12 -25.59 0.85
C LEU A 263 1.15 -25.91 0.05
N LEU A 264 2.31 -25.89 0.68
CA LEU A 264 3.61 -26.08 0.02
C LEU A 264 4.00 -27.56 -0.03
N ALA A 265 4.39 -28.03 -1.21
CA ALA A 265 4.92 -29.39 -1.40
C ALA A 265 6.25 -29.59 -0.63
N PRO A 266 6.60 -30.81 -0.22
CA PRO A 266 7.92 -31.10 0.32
C PRO A 266 9.04 -30.63 -0.63
N GLY A 267 10.00 -29.85 -0.11
CA GLY A 267 11.06 -29.23 -0.92
C GLY A 267 10.63 -28.04 -1.78
N GLY A 268 9.37 -27.60 -1.65
CA GLY A 268 8.88 -26.43 -2.32
C GLY A 268 9.50 -25.13 -1.80
N LEU A 269 9.35 -24.04 -2.56
CA LEU A 269 9.84 -22.72 -2.18
C LEU A 269 8.68 -21.73 -2.07
N VAL A 270 8.74 -20.86 -1.07
CA VAL A 270 7.84 -19.72 -0.92
C VAL A 270 8.62 -18.42 -0.96
N MET A 271 8.06 -17.41 -1.60
CA MET A 271 8.53 -16.04 -1.53
C MET A 271 7.41 -15.17 -0.96
N ASN A 272 7.64 -14.66 0.24
CA ASN A 272 6.80 -13.62 0.83
C ASN A 272 7.53 -12.28 0.69
N HIS A 273 6.91 -11.33 0.03
CA HIS A 273 7.42 -9.98 -0.16
C HIS A 273 6.39 -8.98 0.33
N GLY A 274 6.83 -8.01 1.11
CA GLY A 274 5.95 -6.97 1.62
C GLY A 274 6.70 -5.78 2.20
N ILE A 275 5.95 -4.80 2.65
CA ILE A 275 6.44 -3.59 3.29
C ILE A 275 6.57 -3.86 4.78
N THR A 276 7.73 -3.55 5.36
CA THR A 276 7.99 -3.71 6.79
C THR A 276 8.18 -2.36 7.46
N ALA A 277 7.91 -2.30 8.76
CA ALA A 277 8.21 -1.10 9.55
C ALA A 277 9.72 -0.89 9.68
N GLY A 278 10.17 0.35 9.56
CA GLY A 278 11.59 0.71 9.63
C GLY A 278 12.20 0.69 11.04
N GLY A 279 11.41 0.47 12.08
CA GLY A 279 11.85 0.45 13.47
C GLY A 279 11.25 -0.70 14.27
N VAL A 280 12.01 -1.20 15.23
CA VAL A 280 11.62 -2.33 16.13
C VAL A 280 10.36 -2.04 16.93
N TYR A 281 10.04 -0.77 17.11
CA TYR A 281 8.87 -0.33 17.85
C TYR A 281 7.88 0.30 16.88
N ASN A 282 7.17 -0.47 16.08
CA ASN A 282 6.13 0.00 15.13
C ASN A 282 5.57 1.37 15.51
N ALA A 283 6.34 2.41 15.22
CA ALA A 283 5.93 3.77 15.47
C ALA A 283 4.94 4.15 14.36
N GLN A 284 3.77 4.61 14.75
CA GLN A 284 2.83 5.20 13.80
C GLN A 284 3.52 6.35 13.06
N LEU A 285 3.20 6.53 11.80
CA LEU A 285 3.66 7.69 11.05
C LEU A 285 3.18 8.96 11.76
N GLY A 286 4.12 9.86 12.06
CA GLY A 286 3.85 11.11 12.77
C GLY A 286 2.89 12.04 12.04
N GLY A 287 2.39 13.06 12.73
CA GLY A 287 1.51 14.08 12.16
C GLY A 287 0.14 13.58 11.71
N GLY A 288 -0.37 12.44 12.24
CA GLY A 288 -1.67 11.87 11.87
C GLY A 288 -1.69 11.15 10.51
N MET A 289 -0.52 10.95 9.87
CA MET A 289 -0.45 10.24 8.58
C MET A 289 -0.87 8.77 8.70
N GLY A 290 -0.63 8.12 9.84
CA GLY A 290 -1.08 6.75 10.07
C GLY A 290 -2.59 6.61 9.97
N ASP A 291 -3.33 7.50 10.63
CA ASP A 291 -4.80 7.52 10.60
C ASP A 291 -5.33 7.83 9.19
N PHE A 292 -4.68 8.74 8.47
CA PHE A 292 -5.03 9.06 7.09
C PHE A 292 -4.84 7.86 6.16
N ILE A 293 -3.70 7.18 6.26
CA ILE A 293 -3.39 5.98 5.46
C ILE A 293 -4.37 4.86 5.79
N GLU A 294 -4.67 4.62 7.08
CA GLU A 294 -5.65 3.62 7.49
C GLU A 294 -7.06 3.94 6.97
N LYS A 295 -7.43 5.23 6.92
CA LYS A 295 -8.77 5.66 6.48
C LYS A 295 -8.96 5.59 4.97
N TYR A 296 -7.96 6.00 4.18
CA TYR A 296 -8.12 6.25 2.75
C TYR A 296 -7.28 5.37 1.82
N ILE A 297 -6.14 4.85 2.30
CA ILE A 297 -5.18 4.17 1.44
C ILE A 297 -5.15 2.66 1.69
N PHE A 298 -4.88 2.24 2.94
CA PHE A 298 -4.77 0.83 3.31
C PHE A 298 -5.60 0.53 4.57
N PRO A 299 -6.94 0.43 4.45
CA PRO A 299 -7.78 0.10 5.58
C PRO A 299 -7.38 -1.25 6.20
N GLY A 300 -7.08 -1.23 7.50
CA GLY A 300 -6.65 -2.42 8.23
C GLY A 300 -5.22 -2.89 7.96
N GLY A 301 -4.42 -2.17 7.19
CA GLY A 301 -3.02 -2.52 6.96
C GLY A 301 -2.18 -2.38 8.23
N GLU A 302 -1.41 -3.41 8.56
CA GLU A 302 -0.46 -3.42 9.69
C GLU A 302 0.95 -3.70 9.17
N LEU A 303 1.90 -2.80 9.50
CA LEU A 303 3.30 -2.99 9.14
C LEU A 303 4.05 -3.57 10.33
N GLU A 304 4.70 -4.71 10.11
CA GLU A 304 5.50 -5.38 11.12
C GLU A 304 6.99 -5.14 10.88
N HIS A 305 7.78 -5.15 11.95
CA HIS A 305 9.23 -5.13 11.83
C HIS A 305 9.75 -6.50 11.41
N VAL A 306 10.83 -6.53 10.62
CA VAL A 306 11.41 -7.76 10.06
C VAL A 306 11.83 -8.80 11.11
N SER A 307 11.97 -8.41 12.37
CA SER A 307 12.30 -9.32 13.49
C SER A 307 11.08 -10.01 14.11
N GLU A 308 9.88 -9.67 13.73
CA GLU A 308 8.64 -10.30 14.20
C GLU A 308 8.16 -11.39 13.23
#